data_bd40f565a92a45ee4d643404cd2885d5
#
_entry.id   bd40f565a92a45ee4d643404cd2885d5
#
_cell.length_a   1.000
_cell.length_b   1.000
_cell.length_c   1.000
_cell.angle_alpha   90.00
_cell.angle_beta   90.00
_cell.angle_gamma   90.00
#
_symmetry.space_group_name_H-M   'P 1'
#
loop_
_entity.id
_entity.type
_entity.pdbx_description
1 polymer ?
#
loop_
_entity_poly.entity_id
_entity_poly.type
_entity_poly.pdbx_seq_one_letter_code
_entity_poly.pdbx_strand_id
1 'polypeptide(L)'
;MEKKTLTYIQGIEIFRRKIELLPKNKNLLSRSRSLRKGYVLSEVVFWKQVRNKEFHQIDFDRQKIIGNYIVDFYIKSLGVVIEIDGSSHNDKEDYDNKRQLFLESLDLVVYRISDYRIKNDLIDVMKDLEDFIIEKFS
;
A
#
# COMPACT_ATOMS: atom_id res chain seq x y z
N MET A 1 13.09 -3.81 -23.20
CA MET A 1 13.29 -3.10 -21.93
C MET A 1 13.75 -4.08 -20.85
N GLU A 2 14.81 -3.73 -20.19
CA GLU A 2 15.35 -4.57 -19.14
C GLU A 2 14.50 -4.47 -17.87
N LYS A 3 14.14 -5.62 -17.32
CA LYS A 3 13.53 -5.68 -16.00
C LYS A 3 14.61 -5.50 -14.95
N LYS A 4 14.35 -4.66 -13.96
CA LYS A 4 15.29 -4.43 -12.86
C LYS A 4 14.83 -5.17 -11.61
N THR A 5 15.73 -5.94 -11.04
CA THR A 5 15.45 -6.67 -9.81
C THR A 5 15.23 -5.71 -8.65
N LEU A 6 14.16 -5.92 -7.91
CA LEU A 6 13.90 -5.22 -6.66
C LEU A 6 14.46 -6.01 -5.48
N THR A 7 14.06 -7.26 -5.37
CA THR A 7 14.43 -8.14 -4.26
C THR A 7 14.09 -9.58 -4.61
N TYR A 8 14.33 -10.48 -3.67
CA TYR A 8 13.91 -11.88 -3.76
C TYR A 8 13.00 -12.21 -2.58
N ILE A 9 11.90 -12.88 -2.86
CA ILE A 9 10.98 -13.37 -1.83
C ILE A 9 10.83 -14.87 -2.01
N GLN A 10 11.11 -15.65 -0.98
CA GLN A 10 11.11 -17.12 -1.05
C GLN A 10 12.00 -17.66 -2.19
N GLY A 11 13.11 -16.98 -2.45
CA GLY A 11 14.02 -17.33 -3.54
C GLY A 11 13.55 -16.92 -4.93
N ILE A 12 12.40 -16.26 -5.05
CA ILE A 12 11.82 -15.84 -6.33
C ILE A 12 12.18 -14.38 -6.58
N GLU A 13 12.71 -14.10 -7.77
CA GLU A 13 13.09 -12.76 -8.16
C GLU A 13 11.86 -11.87 -8.38
N ILE A 14 11.87 -10.69 -7.75
CA ILE A 14 10.80 -9.69 -7.86
C ILE A 14 11.35 -8.50 -8.64
N PHE A 15 10.60 -8.03 -9.63
CA PHE A 15 11.04 -6.97 -10.53
C PHE A 15 10.36 -5.64 -10.22
N ARG A 16 11.14 -4.57 -10.32
CA ARG A 16 10.63 -3.21 -10.18
C ARG A 16 9.67 -2.86 -11.31
N ARG A 17 8.72 -2.00 -11.01
CA ARG A 17 7.88 -1.37 -12.02
C ARG A 17 8.27 0.10 -12.14
N LYS A 18 8.19 0.62 -13.37
CA LYS A 18 8.37 2.05 -13.63
C LYS A 18 7.00 2.72 -13.57
N ILE A 19 6.79 3.55 -12.56
CA ILE A 19 5.57 4.34 -12.41
C ILE A 19 5.88 5.78 -12.79
N GLU A 20 5.01 6.39 -13.61
CA GLU A 20 5.13 7.79 -13.98
C GLU A 20 4.94 8.67 -12.75
N LEU A 21 5.41 9.92 -12.85
CA LEU A 21 5.28 10.86 -11.74
C LEU A 21 3.81 11.01 -11.32
N LEU A 22 3.55 10.76 -10.05
CA LEU A 22 2.18 10.79 -9.53
C LEU A 22 1.74 12.21 -9.19
N PRO A 23 0.47 12.55 -9.46
CA PRO A 23 -0.07 13.85 -9.05
C PRO A 23 -0.13 13.92 -7.52
N LYS A 24 -0.01 15.14 -6.98
CA LYS A 24 0.01 15.35 -5.55
C LYS A 24 -0.65 16.68 -5.20
N ASN A 25 -1.76 16.64 -4.48
CA ASN A 25 -2.37 17.83 -3.94
C ASN A 25 -1.64 18.24 -2.67
N LYS A 26 -0.82 19.28 -2.77
CA LYS A 26 0.01 19.76 -1.65
C LYS A 26 -0.82 20.29 -0.48
N ASN A 27 -2.07 20.64 -0.71
CA ASN A 27 -2.98 21.09 0.36
C ASN A 27 -3.27 19.98 1.37
N LEU A 28 -2.98 18.74 1.02
CA LEU A 28 -3.17 17.59 1.91
C LEU A 28 -1.96 17.29 2.81
N LEU A 29 -0.86 18.03 2.68
CA LEU A 29 0.36 17.75 3.46
C LEU A 29 0.11 17.80 4.97
N SER A 30 -0.62 18.79 5.45
CA SER A 30 -0.92 18.93 6.88
C SER A 30 -1.74 17.73 7.38
N ARG A 31 -2.75 17.32 6.61
CA ARG A 31 -3.59 16.16 6.95
C ARG A 31 -2.77 14.87 6.93
N SER A 32 -1.91 14.69 5.94
CA SER A 32 -1.05 13.51 5.83
C SER A 32 -0.14 13.40 7.07
N ARG A 33 0.46 14.49 7.51
CA ARG A 33 1.28 14.53 8.72
C ARG A 33 0.47 14.21 9.97
N SER A 34 -0.74 14.76 10.08
CA SER A 34 -1.66 14.49 11.17
C SER A 34 -1.99 13.00 11.25
N LEU A 35 -2.30 12.39 10.11
CA LEU A 35 -2.63 10.96 10.05
C LEU A 35 -1.45 10.08 10.46
N ARG A 36 -0.22 10.47 10.10
CA ARG A 36 0.97 9.72 10.53
C ARG A 36 1.18 9.78 12.04
N LYS A 37 0.74 10.85 12.68
CA LYS A 37 0.82 11.02 14.14
C LYS A 37 -0.36 10.39 14.86
N GLY A 38 -1.45 10.10 14.15
CA GLY A 38 -2.63 9.48 14.72
C GLY A 38 -2.38 8.02 15.07
N TYR A 39 -3.25 7.47 15.92
CA TYR A 39 -3.14 6.09 16.35
C TYR A 39 -4.35 5.30 15.87
N VAL A 40 -4.13 4.45 14.88
CA VAL A 40 -5.07 3.40 14.47
C VAL A 40 -4.32 2.09 14.62
N LEU A 41 -4.80 1.21 15.49
CA LEU A 41 -4.05 0.02 15.90
C LEU A 41 -3.58 -0.84 14.71
N SER A 42 -4.48 -1.17 13.80
CA SER A 42 -4.12 -2.02 12.65
C SER A 42 -3.05 -1.36 11.77
N GLU A 43 -3.10 -0.03 11.57
CA GLU A 43 -2.08 0.67 10.81
C GLU A 43 -0.73 0.64 11.52
N VAL A 44 -0.71 0.80 12.83
CA VAL A 44 0.51 0.73 13.63
C VAL A 44 1.11 -0.67 13.57
N VAL A 45 0.27 -1.70 13.71
CA VAL A 45 0.71 -3.10 13.67
C VAL A 45 1.32 -3.42 12.31
N PHE A 46 0.64 -3.05 11.23
CA PHE A 46 1.15 -3.30 9.87
C PHE A 46 2.44 -2.51 9.61
N TRP A 47 2.48 -1.23 9.98
CA TRP A 47 3.66 -0.39 9.78
C TRP A 47 4.91 -0.99 10.43
N LYS A 48 4.77 -1.54 11.62
CA LYS A 48 5.90 -2.18 12.32
C LYS A 48 6.46 -3.38 11.55
N GLN A 49 5.65 -4.04 10.73
CA GLN A 49 6.11 -5.17 9.92
C GLN A 49 6.92 -4.72 8.69
N VAL A 50 6.62 -3.53 8.14
CA VAL A 50 7.13 -3.14 6.82
C VAL A 50 8.06 -1.93 6.85
N ARG A 51 8.11 -1.17 7.95
CA ARG A 51 8.96 0.02 8.07
C ARG A 51 10.44 -0.36 8.00
N ASN A 52 11.27 0.63 7.66
CA ASN A 52 12.74 0.47 7.66
C ASN A 52 13.22 -0.66 6.75
N LYS A 53 12.48 -0.94 5.67
CA LYS A 53 12.80 -2.01 4.72
C LYS A 53 12.86 -3.41 5.35
N GLU A 54 12.17 -3.60 6.46
CA GLU A 54 12.16 -4.90 7.16
C GLU A 54 11.43 -5.99 6.38
N PHE A 55 10.50 -5.62 5.49
CA PHE A 55 9.81 -6.58 4.65
C PHE A 55 10.59 -6.75 3.33
N HIS A 56 11.47 -7.75 3.30
CA HIS A 56 12.27 -8.10 2.11
C HIS A 56 13.01 -6.93 1.48
N GLN A 57 13.45 -5.97 2.29
CA GLN A 57 14.18 -4.79 1.85
C GLN A 57 13.39 -3.86 0.91
N ILE A 58 12.08 -3.97 0.96
CA ILE A 58 11.18 -3.11 0.18
C ILE A 58 10.82 -1.87 0.99
N ASP A 59 10.89 -0.71 0.34
CA ASP A 59 10.56 0.56 0.96
C ASP A 59 9.06 0.82 0.87
N PHE A 60 8.42 1.07 2.01
CA PHE A 60 7.01 1.40 2.12
C PHE A 60 6.86 2.83 2.62
N ASP A 61 6.00 3.61 1.97
CA ASP A 61 5.55 4.91 2.46
C ASP A 61 4.24 4.74 3.20
N ARG A 62 3.98 5.58 4.19
CA ARG A 62 2.67 5.62 4.86
C ARG A 62 2.01 6.97 4.67
N GLN A 63 0.68 6.96 4.61
CA GLN A 63 -0.13 8.17 4.44
C GLN A 63 0.37 8.99 3.25
N LYS A 64 0.50 8.32 2.11
CA LYS A 64 1.00 8.90 0.86
C LYS A 64 -0.10 9.67 0.15
N ILE A 65 0.20 10.90 -0.26
CA ILE A 65 -0.71 11.72 -1.07
C ILE A 65 -0.57 11.31 -2.53
N ILE A 66 -1.68 10.88 -3.14
CA ILE A 66 -1.75 10.60 -4.57
C ILE A 66 -2.98 11.33 -5.12
N GLY A 67 -2.76 12.35 -5.94
CA GLY A 67 -3.83 13.23 -6.39
C GLY A 67 -4.50 13.92 -5.20
N ASN A 68 -5.80 13.76 -5.08
CA ASN A 68 -6.60 14.33 -3.99
C ASN A 68 -6.87 13.33 -2.87
N TYR A 69 -6.14 12.22 -2.85
CA TYR A 69 -6.36 11.14 -1.88
C TYR A 69 -5.12 10.91 -1.04
N ILE A 70 -5.32 10.41 0.17
CA ILE A 70 -4.24 9.95 1.03
C ILE A 70 -4.43 8.45 1.21
N VAL A 71 -3.44 7.66 0.76
CA VAL A 71 -3.51 6.20 0.87
C VAL A 71 -2.77 5.74 2.11
N ASP A 72 -3.20 4.63 2.71
CA ASP A 72 -2.62 4.16 3.97
C ASP A 72 -1.14 3.82 3.81
N PHE A 73 -0.79 3.00 2.82
CA PHE A 73 0.60 2.62 2.53
C PHE A 73 0.82 2.54 1.02
N TYR A 74 2.06 2.76 0.62
CA TYR A 74 2.43 2.75 -0.78
C TYR A 74 3.80 2.12 -0.99
N ILE A 75 3.90 1.22 -1.97
CA ILE A 75 5.16 0.63 -2.40
C ILE A 75 5.56 1.29 -3.72
N LYS A 76 6.45 2.26 -3.65
CA LYS A 76 6.87 3.05 -4.82
C LYS A 76 7.51 2.18 -5.90
N SER A 77 8.32 1.21 -5.51
CA SER A 77 9.05 0.35 -6.46
C SER A 77 8.16 -0.58 -7.27
N LEU A 78 6.93 -0.80 -6.83
CA LEU A 78 5.97 -1.70 -7.49
C LEU A 78 4.70 -1.00 -7.94
N GLY A 79 4.45 0.22 -7.47
CA GLY A 79 3.19 0.92 -7.76
C GLY A 79 2.00 0.26 -7.09
N VAL A 80 2.17 -0.21 -5.85
CA VAL A 80 1.12 -0.87 -5.09
C VAL A 80 0.65 0.05 -3.97
N VAL A 81 -0.66 0.31 -3.95
CA VAL A 81 -1.34 1.01 -2.87
C VAL A 81 -1.92 -0.04 -1.93
N ILE A 82 -1.64 0.07 -0.65
CA ILE A 82 -2.20 -0.83 0.36
C ILE A 82 -3.17 -0.05 1.22
N GLU A 83 -4.40 -0.56 1.31
CA GLU A 83 -5.48 0.03 2.10
C GLU A 83 -5.95 -0.95 3.15
N ILE A 84 -6.10 -0.47 4.38
CA ILE A 84 -6.65 -1.26 5.45
C ILE A 84 -8.13 -0.97 5.56
N ASP A 85 -8.95 -1.99 5.33
CA ASP A 85 -10.40 -1.86 5.36
C ASP A 85 -10.95 -2.13 6.75
N GLY A 86 -11.66 -1.14 7.28
CA GLY A 86 -12.44 -1.32 8.51
C GLY A 86 -13.75 -2.04 8.22
N SER A 87 -14.49 -2.34 9.28
CA SER A 87 -15.76 -3.06 9.20
C SER A 87 -16.96 -2.15 8.90
N SER A 88 -16.75 -0.85 8.75
CA SER A 88 -17.85 0.08 8.54
C SER A 88 -18.33 0.02 7.10
N HIS A 89 -19.55 -0.48 6.91
CA HIS A 89 -20.26 -0.40 5.64
C HIS A 89 -20.95 0.96 5.58
N ASN A 90 -20.27 1.93 5.01
CA ASN A 90 -20.81 3.28 4.86
C ASN A 90 -21.39 3.50 3.47
N ASP A 91 -22.23 4.53 3.34
CA ASP A 91 -22.75 5.02 2.07
C ASP A 91 -21.66 5.65 1.20
N LYS A 92 -20.41 5.16 1.32
CA LYS A 92 -19.24 5.68 0.60
C LYS A 92 -18.83 4.82 -0.60
N GLU A 93 -19.69 3.89 -1.00
CA GLU A 93 -19.36 2.97 -2.08
C GLU A 93 -18.99 3.72 -3.37
N ASP A 94 -19.77 4.75 -3.75
CA ASP A 94 -19.48 5.54 -4.93
C ASP A 94 -18.16 6.29 -4.81
N TYR A 95 -17.88 6.85 -3.64
CA TYR A 95 -16.63 7.54 -3.38
C TYR A 95 -15.45 6.58 -3.47
N ASP A 96 -15.57 5.40 -2.87
CA ASP A 96 -14.51 4.39 -2.88
C ASP A 96 -14.25 3.88 -4.29
N ASN A 97 -15.30 3.70 -5.09
CA ASN A 97 -15.17 3.30 -6.49
C ASN A 97 -14.44 4.36 -7.32
N LYS A 98 -14.80 5.63 -7.16
CA LYS A 98 -14.12 6.73 -7.85
C LYS A 98 -12.65 6.80 -7.48
N ARG A 99 -12.35 6.64 -6.19
CA ARG A 99 -11.00 6.63 -5.66
C ARG A 99 -10.18 5.50 -6.27
N GLN A 100 -10.72 4.30 -6.28
CA GLN A 100 -10.03 3.14 -6.84
C GLN A 100 -9.81 3.30 -8.34
N LEU A 101 -10.82 3.74 -9.09
CA LEU A 101 -10.68 3.97 -10.53
C LEU A 101 -9.61 5.03 -10.83
N PHE A 102 -9.56 6.09 -10.02
CA PHE A 102 -8.52 7.10 -10.18
C PHE A 102 -7.13 6.51 -9.97
N LEU A 103 -6.94 5.74 -8.90
CA LEU A 103 -5.64 5.12 -8.61
C LEU A 103 -5.25 4.15 -9.72
N GLU A 104 -6.19 3.34 -10.19
CA GLU A 104 -5.94 2.40 -11.29
C GLU A 104 -5.64 3.11 -12.60
N SER A 105 -6.22 4.30 -12.83
CA SER A 105 -5.91 5.10 -14.02
C SER A 105 -4.46 5.57 -14.05
N LEU A 106 -3.78 5.58 -12.91
CA LEU A 106 -2.36 5.90 -12.80
C LEU A 106 -1.47 4.65 -12.89
N ASP A 107 -2.04 3.53 -13.31
CA ASP A 107 -1.36 2.24 -13.42
C ASP A 107 -0.93 1.67 -12.07
N LEU A 108 -1.64 2.03 -11.01
CA LEU A 108 -1.39 1.52 -9.66
C LEU A 108 -2.27 0.31 -9.39
N VAL A 109 -1.76 -0.61 -8.58
CA VAL A 109 -2.51 -1.77 -8.12
C VAL A 109 -2.94 -1.49 -6.68
N VAL A 110 -4.23 -1.68 -6.39
CA VAL A 110 -4.76 -1.48 -5.03
C VAL A 110 -4.92 -2.84 -4.36
N TYR A 111 -4.25 -3.00 -3.22
CA TYR A 111 -4.30 -4.22 -2.41
C TYR A 111 -4.96 -3.90 -1.08
N ARG A 112 -6.04 -4.60 -0.76
CA ARG A 112 -6.81 -4.34 0.45
C ARG A 112 -6.58 -5.42 1.48
N ILE A 113 -6.43 -4.99 2.74
CA ILE A 113 -6.23 -5.90 3.87
C ILE A 113 -7.28 -5.59 4.93
N SER A 114 -7.93 -6.62 5.45
CA SER A 114 -8.92 -6.45 6.52
C SER A 114 -8.25 -5.99 7.82
N ASP A 115 -8.81 -4.98 8.46
CA ASP A 115 -8.41 -4.54 9.80
C ASP A 115 -8.43 -5.70 10.80
N TYR A 116 -9.47 -6.50 10.76
CA TYR A 116 -9.61 -7.67 11.62
C TYR A 116 -8.45 -8.66 11.45
N ARG A 117 -8.08 -8.93 10.20
CA ARG A 117 -7.00 -9.89 9.91
C ARG A 117 -5.64 -9.40 10.42
N ILE A 118 -5.38 -8.10 10.29
CA ILE A 118 -4.12 -7.55 10.80
C ILE A 118 -4.00 -7.74 12.31
N LYS A 119 -5.10 -7.56 13.03
CA LYS A 119 -5.13 -7.71 14.49
C LYS A 119 -5.11 -9.16 14.95
N ASN A 120 -5.62 -10.09 14.15
CA ASN A 120 -5.87 -11.48 14.58
C ASN A 120 -5.10 -12.53 13.79
N ASP A 121 -4.71 -12.25 12.56
CA ASP A 121 -4.05 -13.19 11.66
C ASP A 121 -2.83 -12.57 10.97
N LEU A 122 -2.02 -11.83 11.71
CA LEU A 122 -0.93 -11.04 11.14
C LEU A 122 0.05 -11.89 10.33
N ILE A 123 0.40 -13.08 10.81
CA ILE A 123 1.34 -13.96 10.12
C ILE A 123 0.79 -14.32 8.74
N ASP A 124 -0.49 -14.67 8.66
CA ASP A 124 -1.13 -15.02 7.39
C ASP A 124 -1.26 -13.81 6.47
N VAL A 125 -1.54 -12.62 7.03
CA VAL A 125 -1.58 -11.38 6.26
C VAL A 125 -0.23 -11.12 5.59
N MET A 126 0.86 -11.25 6.32
CA MET A 126 2.19 -11.01 5.78
C MET A 126 2.56 -12.05 4.72
N LYS A 127 2.17 -13.30 4.92
CA LYS A 127 2.37 -14.35 3.93
C LYS A 127 1.55 -14.09 2.67
N ASP A 128 0.29 -13.69 2.81
CA ASP A 128 -0.56 -13.35 1.67
C ASP A 128 0.03 -12.19 0.87
N LEU A 129 0.62 -11.21 1.54
CA LEU A 129 1.28 -10.10 0.86
C LEU A 129 2.49 -10.59 0.06
N GLU A 130 3.30 -11.49 0.63
CA GLU A 130 4.39 -12.12 -0.11
C GLU A 130 3.88 -12.82 -1.37
N ASP A 131 2.85 -13.65 -1.22
CA ASP A 131 2.29 -14.42 -2.33
C ASP A 131 1.71 -13.49 -3.41
N PHE A 132 1.06 -12.41 -3.01
CA PHE A 132 0.53 -11.40 -3.93
C PHE A 132 1.66 -10.77 -4.75
N ILE A 133 2.74 -10.37 -4.10
CA ILE A 133 3.88 -9.74 -4.78
C ILE A 133 4.55 -10.72 -5.74
N ILE A 134 4.73 -11.96 -5.32
CA ILE A 134 5.30 -13.01 -6.18
C ILE A 134 4.42 -13.20 -7.40
N GLU A 135 3.11 -13.32 -7.22
CA GLU A 135 2.18 -13.56 -8.32
C GLU A 135 2.20 -12.42 -9.34
N LYS A 136 2.25 -11.18 -8.87
CA LYS A 136 2.12 -10.01 -9.74
C LYS A 136 3.42 -9.52 -10.34
N PHE A 137 4.54 -9.68 -9.65
CA PHE A 137 5.77 -8.97 -9.98
C PHE A 137 7.01 -9.87 -10.12
N SER A 138 6.80 -11.14 -10.17
CA SER A 138 7.90 -12.07 -10.46
C SER A 138 8.11 -12.31 -11.95
#